data_ccf868d9757b1013c51173d703092537
#
_entry.id   ccf868d9757b1013c51173d703092537
#
_cell.length_a   1.000
_cell.length_b   1.000
_cell.length_c   1.000
_cell.angle_alpha   90.00
_cell.angle_beta   90.00
_cell.angle_gamma   90.00
#
_symmetry.space_group_name_H-M   'P 1'
#
loop_
_entity.id
_entity.type
_entity.pdbx_description
1 polymer ?
#
loop_
_entity_poly.entity_id
_entity_poly.type
_entity_poly.pdbx_seq_one_letter_code
_entity_poly.pdbx_strand_id
1 'polypeptide(L)'
;MMGISRRTFIVSSLLSTTQSWAGMRYPAILSCAKNGKDHLVVALNDDGRCEWTFLLPGRGHGLAVRDDMAIVVGRRPSDWALILDRASGELRSVIPPPDGMTFTGHVVCHHSLCFLGCQANQGSMGYILKIDHVGGVEAIFPSGGVEPHELVIDDKGIFVANGGRITDPDLPWVVLNPNTLVSNLSRVRIGDGKLQDVIPLPDNLSLRHLAVSRHGLAGACQWSGVPQQSPPLLWWLKGSRLMPLGPPDGVSAVSVNAYLGSVAWWGENIIATAPRGNQYWVINPSTNFARRFEQVDVCGVSVRKGRLWISSGEGMIGRPEALMDTRWTFDNHFVGA
;
A
#
# COMPACT_ATOMS: atom_id res chain seq x y z
N MET A 1 37.25 6.95 -5.23
CA MET A 1 36.64 7.90 -4.28
C MET A 1 35.92 8.94 -5.12
N MET A 2 34.62 8.74 -5.38
CA MET A 2 33.77 9.77 -5.99
C MET A 2 32.65 10.06 -4.98
N GLY A 3 32.64 11.34 -4.51
CA GLY A 3 31.73 11.80 -3.49
C GLY A 3 30.29 11.88 -3.97
N ILE A 4 29.39 11.30 -3.19
CA ILE A 4 27.95 11.38 -3.38
C ILE A 4 27.53 12.82 -3.03
N SER A 5 27.01 13.54 -4.02
CA SER A 5 26.46 14.90 -3.90
C SER A 5 25.21 14.86 -3.03
N ARG A 6 25.27 15.42 -1.84
CA ARG A 6 24.09 15.76 -1.02
C ARG A 6 23.31 16.83 -1.76
N ARG A 7 22.16 16.49 -2.32
CA ARG A 7 21.21 17.47 -2.84
C ARG A 7 20.64 18.26 -1.67
N THR A 8 21.01 19.53 -1.57
CA THR A 8 20.49 20.47 -0.58
C THR A 8 19.02 20.77 -0.90
N PHE A 9 18.13 20.42 0.01
CA PHE A 9 16.73 20.82 -0.06
C PHE A 9 16.60 22.31 0.24
N ILE A 10 16.18 23.10 -0.73
CA ILE A 10 15.79 24.51 -0.50
C ILE A 10 14.30 24.50 -0.17
N VAL A 11 13.98 24.70 1.09
CA VAL A 11 12.61 24.93 1.56
C VAL A 11 12.27 26.40 1.31
N SER A 12 11.44 26.67 0.31
CA SER A 12 10.85 28.00 0.11
C SER A 12 9.68 28.16 1.09
N SER A 13 9.92 28.83 2.21
CA SER A 13 8.87 29.21 3.16
C SER A 13 8.09 30.41 2.62
N LEU A 14 6.85 30.19 2.19
CA LEU A 14 5.86 31.23 1.99
C LEU A 14 5.11 31.49 3.30
N LEU A 15 5.12 32.72 3.75
CA LEU A 15 4.52 33.23 4.98
C LEU A 15 3.02 32.86 5.07
N SER A 16 2.66 32.13 6.12
CA SER A 16 1.28 31.79 6.47
C SER A 16 0.62 32.93 7.24
N THR A 17 -0.50 33.41 6.73
CA THR A 17 -1.45 34.22 7.46
C THR A 17 -2.22 33.34 8.45
N THR A 18 -2.33 33.81 9.70
CA THR A 18 -3.09 33.16 10.78
C THR A 18 -4.55 33.03 10.40
N GLN A 19 -5.00 31.81 10.06
CA GLN A 19 -6.40 31.48 9.92
C GLN A 19 -6.96 30.89 11.22
N SER A 20 -8.09 31.40 11.65
CA SER A 20 -8.84 31.04 12.85
C SER A 20 -9.28 29.57 12.85
N TRP A 21 -9.26 28.94 14.01
CA TRP A 21 -9.62 27.53 14.32
C TRP A 21 -11.14 27.22 14.17
N ALA A 22 -11.76 27.60 13.08
CA ALA A 22 -13.13 27.21 12.77
C ALA A 22 -13.12 25.99 11.85
N GLY A 23 -13.19 24.78 12.46
CA GLY A 23 -13.47 23.52 11.78
C GLY A 23 -12.41 23.12 10.73
N MET A 24 -11.24 22.60 11.14
CA MET A 24 -10.29 22.00 10.21
C MET A 24 -11.00 20.91 9.40
N ARG A 25 -11.16 21.11 8.11
CA ARG A 25 -11.65 20.09 7.18
C ARG A 25 -10.44 19.33 6.66
N TYR A 26 -10.42 18.04 6.92
CA TYR A 26 -9.42 17.18 6.33
C TYR A 26 -9.84 16.75 4.94
N PRO A 27 -8.89 16.53 4.02
CA PRO A 27 -9.16 15.95 2.71
C PRO A 27 -9.90 14.62 2.83
N ALA A 28 -10.73 14.34 1.86
CA ALA A 28 -11.47 13.08 1.80
C ALA A 28 -10.59 11.91 1.36
N ILE A 29 -9.62 12.19 0.51
CA ILE A 29 -8.75 11.20 -0.13
C ILE A 29 -7.35 11.78 -0.20
N LEU A 30 -6.36 10.93 0.10
CA LEU A 30 -4.95 11.19 -0.24
C LEU A 30 -4.45 10.06 -1.14
N SER A 31 -3.75 10.43 -2.19
CA SER A 31 -3.15 9.48 -3.14
C SER A 31 -1.77 9.92 -3.56
N CYS A 32 -0.87 8.96 -3.78
CA CYS A 32 0.32 9.21 -4.56
C CYS A 32 -0.06 9.29 -6.03
N ALA A 33 0.49 10.28 -6.73
CA ALA A 33 0.20 10.52 -8.13
C ALA A 33 1.40 11.06 -8.88
N LYS A 34 1.30 11.11 -10.21
CA LYS A 34 2.30 11.67 -11.10
C LYS A 34 1.67 12.73 -11.99
N ASN A 35 2.40 13.83 -12.22
CA ASN A 35 2.07 14.86 -13.20
C ASN A 35 3.31 15.16 -14.05
N GLY A 36 3.33 14.70 -15.28
CA GLY A 36 4.53 14.78 -16.11
C GLY A 36 5.71 14.02 -15.47
N LYS A 37 6.75 14.73 -15.03
CA LYS A 37 7.93 14.17 -14.36
C LYS A 37 7.82 14.19 -12.84
N ASP A 38 6.87 14.94 -12.29
CA ASP A 38 6.76 15.19 -10.87
C ASP A 38 5.95 14.10 -10.18
N HIS A 39 6.45 13.63 -9.06
CA HIS A 39 5.74 12.74 -8.14
C HIS A 39 5.13 13.57 -7.01
N LEU A 40 3.89 13.31 -6.68
CA LEU A 40 3.10 14.14 -5.76
C LEU A 40 2.32 13.28 -4.78
N VAL A 41 2.03 13.85 -3.60
CA VAL A 41 0.80 13.54 -2.87
C VAL A 41 -0.26 14.50 -3.34
N VAL A 42 -1.43 13.99 -3.64
CA VAL A 42 -2.61 14.78 -4.02
C VAL A 42 -3.69 14.56 -2.97
N ALA A 43 -4.22 15.64 -2.44
CA ALA A 43 -5.32 15.64 -1.49
C ALA A 43 -6.60 16.13 -2.18
N LEU A 44 -7.65 15.33 -2.09
CA LEU A 44 -8.93 15.61 -2.74
C LEU A 44 -10.05 15.68 -1.70
N ASN A 45 -11.02 16.53 -1.92
CA ASN A 45 -12.27 16.52 -1.16
C ASN A 45 -13.27 15.45 -1.67
N ASP A 46 -14.46 15.37 -1.04
CA ASP A 46 -15.52 14.40 -1.44
C ASP A 46 -16.02 14.61 -2.89
N ASP A 47 -15.83 15.80 -3.47
CA ASP A 47 -16.20 16.14 -4.86
C ASP A 47 -15.04 15.90 -5.84
N GLY A 48 -13.89 15.37 -5.38
CA GLY A 48 -12.69 15.13 -6.18
C GLY A 48 -11.91 16.38 -6.54
N ARG A 49 -12.22 17.52 -5.93
CA ARG A 49 -11.46 18.76 -6.11
C ARG A 49 -10.18 18.68 -5.29
N CYS A 50 -9.08 19.13 -5.89
CA CYS A 50 -7.79 19.20 -5.20
C CYS A 50 -7.82 20.28 -4.13
N GLU A 51 -7.44 19.91 -2.90
CA GLU A 51 -7.29 20.84 -1.78
C GLU A 51 -5.83 21.29 -1.65
N TRP A 52 -4.91 20.34 -1.76
CA TRP A 52 -3.47 20.62 -1.78
C TRP A 52 -2.70 19.52 -2.52
N THR A 53 -1.47 19.84 -2.88
CA THR A 53 -0.49 18.89 -3.42
C THR A 53 0.86 19.09 -2.72
N PHE A 54 1.61 18.00 -2.57
CA PHE A 54 2.98 18.05 -2.06
C PHE A 54 3.93 17.34 -3.02
N LEU A 55 5.03 18.01 -3.40
CA LEU A 55 6.05 17.43 -4.29
C LEU A 55 6.91 16.44 -3.52
N LEU A 56 6.96 15.20 -3.99
CA LEU A 56 7.72 14.12 -3.39
C LEU A 56 9.16 14.05 -3.93
N PRO A 57 10.13 13.53 -3.14
CA PRO A 57 11.51 13.32 -3.60
C PRO A 57 11.62 12.33 -4.76
N GLY A 58 10.64 11.45 -4.89
CA GLY A 58 10.55 10.40 -5.90
C GLY A 58 9.17 9.78 -5.92
N ARG A 59 9.00 8.63 -6.57
CA ARG A 59 7.71 7.93 -6.63
C ARG A 59 7.26 7.52 -5.22
N GLY A 60 6.14 8.07 -4.77
CA GLY A 60 5.44 7.61 -3.56
C GLY A 60 4.70 6.30 -3.80
N HIS A 61 4.30 5.62 -2.71
CA HIS A 61 3.59 4.35 -2.80
C HIS A 61 2.51 4.21 -1.73
N GLY A 62 2.87 3.81 -0.50
CA GLY A 62 1.92 3.64 0.59
C GLY A 62 1.63 4.95 1.33
N LEU A 63 0.39 5.08 1.78
CA LEU A 63 -0.08 6.20 2.60
C LEU A 63 -0.86 5.68 3.79
N ALA A 64 -0.73 6.38 4.91
CA ALA A 64 -1.62 6.23 6.05
C ALA A 64 -2.00 7.60 6.61
N VAL A 65 -3.17 7.69 7.18
CA VAL A 65 -3.63 8.90 7.88
C VAL A 65 -3.89 8.57 9.35
N ARG A 66 -3.56 9.52 10.22
CA ARG A 66 -3.84 9.44 11.64
C ARG A 66 -4.01 10.85 12.19
N ASP A 67 -5.13 11.12 12.82
CA ASP A 67 -5.45 12.44 13.38
C ASP A 67 -5.20 13.57 12.36
N ASP A 68 -4.26 14.45 12.66
CA ASP A 68 -3.85 15.57 11.83
C ASP A 68 -2.61 15.28 10.94
N MET A 69 -2.20 14.02 10.84
CA MET A 69 -1.03 13.60 10.08
C MET A 69 -1.38 12.71 8.89
N ALA A 70 -0.64 12.89 7.81
CA ALA A 70 -0.53 11.96 6.70
C ALA A 70 0.91 11.46 6.59
N ILE A 71 1.10 10.14 6.54
CA ILE A 71 2.42 9.54 6.34
C ILE A 71 2.45 8.97 4.94
N VAL A 72 3.49 9.31 4.18
CA VAL A 72 3.73 8.78 2.85
C VAL A 72 5.10 8.11 2.79
N VAL A 73 5.16 6.94 2.18
CA VAL A 73 6.39 6.17 2.00
C VAL A 73 6.73 6.08 0.52
N GLY A 74 8.01 6.26 0.19
CA GLY A 74 8.49 6.10 -1.18
C GLY A 74 8.38 4.66 -1.66
N ARG A 75 8.23 4.48 -2.99
CA ARG A 75 8.21 3.15 -3.60
C ARG A 75 9.55 2.46 -3.40
N ARG A 76 9.49 1.20 -3.00
CA ARG A 76 10.67 0.35 -2.74
C ARG A 76 11.65 0.24 -3.93
N PRO A 77 12.95 0.13 -3.64
CA PRO A 77 13.57 0.42 -2.36
C PRO A 77 13.53 1.92 -2.10
N SER A 78 13.15 2.35 -0.88
CA SER A 78 13.06 3.76 -0.56
C SER A 78 13.94 4.12 0.63
N ASP A 79 14.58 5.27 0.54
CA ASP A 79 15.40 5.89 1.58
C ASP A 79 14.66 7.00 2.32
N TRP A 80 13.35 7.14 2.10
CA TRP A 80 12.55 8.17 2.73
C TRP A 80 11.12 7.72 3.05
N ALA A 81 10.60 8.22 4.15
CA ALA A 81 9.19 8.41 4.42
C ALA A 81 8.98 9.82 4.96
N LEU A 82 7.79 10.39 4.78
CA LEU A 82 7.48 11.77 5.15
C LEU A 82 6.24 11.81 6.03
N ILE A 83 6.24 12.71 7.02
CA ILE A 83 5.05 13.11 7.77
C ILE A 83 4.63 14.48 7.27
N LEU A 84 3.42 14.57 6.77
CA LEU A 84 2.81 15.81 6.31
C LEU A 84 1.68 16.22 7.25
N ASP A 85 1.45 17.52 7.39
CA ASP A 85 0.20 18.02 7.95
C ASP A 85 -0.96 17.60 7.05
N ARG A 86 -1.96 16.94 7.61
CA ARG A 86 -3.07 16.38 6.82
C ARG A 86 -3.99 17.46 6.25
N ALA A 87 -4.12 18.60 6.92
CA ALA A 87 -5.00 19.68 6.48
C ALA A 87 -4.35 20.55 5.42
N SER A 88 -3.05 20.87 5.58
CA SER A 88 -2.33 21.81 4.70
C SER A 88 -1.40 21.16 3.69
N GLY A 89 -1.00 19.90 3.91
CA GLY A 89 0.04 19.22 3.13
C GLY A 89 1.46 19.69 3.46
N GLU A 90 1.67 20.52 4.48
CA GLU A 90 3.00 20.98 4.88
C GLU A 90 3.85 19.84 5.43
N LEU A 91 5.14 19.83 5.10
CA LEU A 91 6.10 18.86 5.61
C LEU A 91 6.36 19.09 7.10
N ARG A 92 6.07 18.07 7.93
CA ARG A 92 6.38 18.10 9.38
C ARG A 92 7.69 17.39 9.69
N SER A 93 7.96 16.23 9.05
CA SER A 93 9.14 15.44 9.35
C SER A 93 9.55 14.54 8.17
N VAL A 94 10.85 14.26 8.09
CA VAL A 94 11.44 13.25 7.19
C VAL A 94 11.94 12.10 8.04
N ILE A 95 11.54 10.88 7.71
CA ILE A 95 11.93 9.66 8.39
C ILE A 95 12.89 8.91 7.48
N PRO A 96 14.18 8.81 7.82
CA PRO A 96 15.10 7.92 7.13
C PRO A 96 14.86 6.46 7.59
N PRO A 97 15.14 5.46 6.76
CA PRO A 97 15.21 4.09 7.23
C PRO A 97 16.40 3.92 8.17
N PRO A 98 16.38 2.91 9.06
CA PRO A 98 17.55 2.55 9.86
C PRO A 98 18.77 2.21 8.98
N ASP A 99 19.96 2.38 9.53
CA ASP A 99 21.21 2.08 8.84
C ASP A 99 21.22 0.65 8.27
N GLY A 100 21.59 0.53 7.01
CA GLY A 100 21.63 -0.76 6.30
C GLY A 100 20.26 -1.32 5.90
N MET A 101 19.20 -0.50 5.93
CA MET A 101 17.84 -0.89 5.51
C MET A 101 17.27 0.07 4.47
N THR A 102 16.20 -0.37 3.79
CA THR A 102 15.34 0.46 2.95
C THR A 102 13.88 0.21 3.29
N PHE A 103 13.01 1.20 3.08
CA PHE A 103 11.57 1.01 3.20
C PHE A 103 11.04 0.18 2.02
N THR A 104 10.03 -0.64 2.31
CA THR A 104 9.37 -1.51 1.33
C THR A 104 8.11 -0.90 0.72
N GLY A 105 7.75 0.32 1.13
CA GLY A 105 6.74 1.15 0.47
C GLY A 105 5.41 1.27 1.18
N HIS A 106 5.15 0.55 2.28
CA HIS A 106 3.88 0.62 2.98
C HIS A 106 4.00 1.05 4.44
N VAL A 107 2.93 1.66 4.93
CA VAL A 107 2.76 2.16 6.29
C VAL A 107 1.33 1.90 6.76
N VAL A 108 1.17 1.56 8.03
CA VAL A 108 -0.13 1.47 8.69
C VAL A 108 -0.07 2.18 10.03
N CYS A 109 -1.14 2.86 10.41
CA CYS A 109 -1.26 3.50 11.72
C CYS A 109 -2.37 2.86 12.55
N HIS A 110 -2.16 2.77 13.85
CA HIS A 110 -3.10 2.23 14.84
C HIS A 110 -2.97 3.03 16.13
N HIS A 111 -4.02 3.71 16.55
CA HIS A 111 -4.00 4.68 17.64
C HIS A 111 -2.85 5.68 17.47
N SER A 112 -1.98 5.83 18.48
CA SER A 112 -0.84 6.74 18.46
C SER A 112 0.41 6.18 17.75
N LEU A 113 0.37 4.95 17.24
CA LEU A 113 1.53 4.25 16.67
C LEU A 113 1.39 4.10 15.18
N CYS A 114 2.53 4.18 14.46
CA CYS A 114 2.60 3.84 13.05
C CYS A 114 3.72 2.82 12.81
N PHE A 115 3.50 1.97 11.80
CA PHE A 115 4.39 0.86 11.47
C PHE A 115 4.73 0.90 9.99
N LEU A 116 6.01 0.84 9.66
CA LEU A 116 6.54 0.84 8.29
C LEU A 116 7.26 -0.47 7.99
N GLY A 117 7.07 -0.99 6.79
CA GLY A 117 7.83 -2.14 6.31
C GLY A 117 9.25 -1.73 5.90
N CYS A 118 10.24 -2.50 6.32
CA CYS A 118 11.67 -2.32 5.99
C CYS A 118 12.30 -3.63 5.56
N GLN A 119 13.34 -3.54 4.72
CA GLN A 119 14.15 -4.67 4.26
C GLN A 119 15.63 -4.37 4.49
N ALA A 120 16.39 -5.34 5.00
CA ALA A 120 17.84 -5.23 5.09
C ALA A 120 18.47 -5.20 3.67
N ASN A 121 19.44 -4.32 3.43
CA ASN A 121 20.04 -4.11 2.12
C ASN A 121 20.83 -5.33 1.62
N GLN A 122 21.39 -6.13 2.53
CA GLN A 122 22.20 -7.32 2.21
C GLN A 122 21.61 -8.59 2.81
N GLY A 123 20.28 -8.72 2.81
CA GLY A 123 19.69 -9.85 3.49
C GLY A 123 18.32 -10.24 2.99
N SER A 124 17.94 -11.42 3.41
CA SER A 124 16.61 -11.99 3.19
C SER A 124 15.65 -11.72 4.35
N MET A 125 15.97 -10.81 5.28
CA MET A 125 15.13 -10.52 6.44
C MET A 125 14.37 -9.22 6.28
N GLY A 126 13.06 -9.31 6.44
CA GLY A 126 12.16 -8.17 6.51
C GLY A 126 11.91 -7.74 7.96
N TYR A 127 11.64 -6.47 8.14
CA TYR A 127 11.41 -5.84 9.45
C TYR A 127 10.20 -4.91 9.41
N ILE A 128 9.65 -4.64 10.59
CA ILE A 128 8.61 -3.65 10.84
C ILE A 128 9.22 -2.60 11.76
N LEU A 129 9.24 -1.38 11.30
CA LEU A 129 9.69 -0.21 12.05
C LEU A 129 8.49 0.39 12.78
N LYS A 130 8.54 0.45 14.11
CA LYS A 130 7.56 1.15 14.94
C LYS A 130 8.04 2.58 15.17
N ILE A 131 7.21 3.56 14.85
CA ILE A 131 7.51 4.98 15.02
C ILE A 131 6.49 5.70 15.91
N ASP A 132 6.95 6.75 16.57
CA ASP A 132 6.12 7.67 17.32
C ASP A 132 5.42 8.73 16.41
N HIS A 133 4.79 9.71 17.05
CA HIS A 133 4.02 10.77 16.36
C HIS A 133 4.88 11.81 15.65
N VAL A 134 6.18 11.86 15.90
CA VAL A 134 7.13 12.78 15.23
C VAL A 134 8.05 12.05 14.25
N GLY A 135 7.93 10.72 14.14
CA GLY A 135 8.75 9.88 13.27
C GLY A 135 9.99 9.29 13.96
N GLY A 136 10.10 9.44 15.29
CA GLY A 136 11.15 8.79 16.08
C GLY A 136 10.96 7.28 16.12
N VAL A 137 12.05 6.52 15.91
CA VAL A 137 12.04 5.05 15.94
C VAL A 137 11.94 4.56 17.39
N GLU A 138 10.84 3.90 17.73
CA GLU A 138 10.65 3.30 19.05
C GLU A 138 11.13 1.85 19.12
N ALA A 139 10.94 1.07 18.05
CA ALA A 139 11.34 -0.33 17.98
C ALA A 139 11.45 -0.84 16.55
N ILE A 140 12.19 -1.94 16.39
CA ILE A 140 12.32 -2.68 15.13
C ILE A 140 11.98 -4.14 15.42
N PHE A 141 10.98 -4.69 14.70
CA PHE A 141 10.51 -6.06 14.86
C PHE A 141 10.79 -6.87 13.60
N PRO A 142 11.15 -8.16 13.70
CA PRO A 142 11.16 -9.05 12.54
C PRO A 142 9.76 -9.16 11.92
N SER A 143 9.66 -9.11 10.60
CA SER A 143 8.38 -9.27 9.90
C SER A 143 7.93 -10.73 9.77
N GLY A 144 8.82 -11.69 10.04
CA GLY A 144 8.57 -13.11 9.86
C GLY A 144 8.79 -13.61 8.43
N GLY A 145 9.35 -12.79 7.54
CA GLY A 145 9.63 -13.15 6.15
C GLY A 145 10.51 -12.16 5.41
N VAL A 146 10.46 -12.22 4.10
CA VAL A 146 11.23 -11.39 3.17
C VAL A 146 10.30 -10.39 2.50
N GLU A 147 10.74 -9.15 2.36
CA GLU A 147 9.99 -8.09 1.68
C GLU A 147 8.59 -7.89 2.28
N PRO A 148 8.50 -7.34 3.51
CA PRO A 148 7.21 -6.98 4.11
C PRO A 148 6.54 -5.90 3.27
N HIS A 149 5.67 -6.31 2.33
CA HIS A 149 5.12 -5.40 1.33
C HIS A 149 4.00 -4.57 1.89
N GLU A 150 2.96 -5.17 2.42
CA GLU A 150 1.86 -4.45 3.06
C GLU A 150 1.63 -4.93 4.49
N LEU A 151 1.20 -4.00 5.33
CA LEU A 151 0.85 -4.21 6.71
C LEU A 151 -0.59 -3.76 6.94
N VAL A 152 -1.36 -4.59 7.65
CA VAL A 152 -2.68 -4.21 8.16
C VAL A 152 -2.82 -4.63 9.63
N ILE A 153 -3.65 -3.94 10.38
CA ILE A 153 -3.78 -4.14 11.83
C ILE A 153 -5.21 -4.55 12.16
N ASP A 154 -5.34 -5.54 13.04
CA ASP A 154 -6.57 -5.84 13.77
C ASP A 154 -6.34 -5.72 15.28
N ASP A 155 -7.37 -6.02 16.10
CA ASP A 155 -7.30 -5.93 17.56
C ASP A 155 -6.24 -6.84 18.20
N LYS A 156 -5.69 -7.81 17.47
CA LYS A 156 -4.78 -8.83 17.99
C LYS A 156 -3.34 -8.67 17.51
N GLY A 157 -3.09 -7.90 16.44
CA GLY A 157 -1.74 -7.73 15.92
C GLY A 157 -1.65 -7.13 14.53
N ILE A 158 -0.44 -7.12 14.00
CA ILE A 158 -0.11 -6.66 12.67
C ILE A 158 -0.02 -7.87 11.77
N PHE A 159 -0.84 -7.93 10.73
CA PHE A 159 -0.63 -8.85 9.63
C PHE A 159 0.34 -8.26 8.63
N VAL A 160 1.25 -9.08 8.13
CA VAL A 160 2.29 -8.68 7.19
C VAL A 160 2.26 -9.57 5.97
N ALA A 161 2.10 -8.97 4.81
CA ALA A 161 2.32 -9.63 3.54
C ALA A 161 3.83 -9.65 3.25
N ASN A 162 4.52 -10.74 3.55
CA ASN A 162 5.91 -10.91 3.17
C ASN A 162 5.95 -11.44 1.73
N GLY A 163 6.25 -10.55 0.77
CA GLY A 163 6.18 -10.84 -0.66
C GLY A 163 7.24 -11.81 -1.19
N GLY A 164 8.28 -12.05 -0.41
CA GLY A 164 9.32 -13.04 -0.70
C GLY A 164 10.34 -12.64 -1.76
N ARG A 165 10.27 -11.43 -2.31
CA ARG A 165 11.16 -10.97 -3.38
C ARG A 165 12.41 -10.32 -2.82
N ILE A 166 13.57 -10.80 -3.29
CA ILE A 166 14.84 -10.11 -3.13
C ILE A 166 15.09 -9.36 -4.44
N THR A 167 15.14 -8.04 -4.38
CA THR A 167 15.37 -7.19 -5.56
C THR A 167 16.76 -6.59 -5.51
N ASP A 168 17.33 -6.36 -6.70
CA ASP A 168 18.58 -5.65 -6.82
C ASP A 168 18.41 -4.20 -6.33
N PRO A 169 19.29 -3.67 -5.46
CA PRO A 169 19.20 -2.32 -4.93
C PRO A 169 19.27 -1.22 -6.00
N ASP A 170 20.08 -1.42 -7.02
CA ASP A 170 20.31 -0.46 -8.10
C ASP A 170 19.31 -0.64 -9.25
N LEU A 171 18.77 -1.87 -9.42
CA LEU A 171 17.81 -2.25 -10.44
C LEU A 171 16.56 -2.88 -9.82
N PRO A 172 15.67 -2.08 -9.23
CA PRO A 172 14.55 -2.56 -8.39
C PRO A 172 13.53 -3.46 -9.11
N TRP A 173 13.56 -3.51 -10.42
CA TRP A 173 12.75 -4.42 -11.25
C TRP A 173 13.36 -5.81 -11.43
N VAL A 174 14.65 -5.96 -11.11
CA VAL A 174 15.36 -7.25 -11.17
C VAL A 174 15.12 -8.02 -9.89
N VAL A 175 14.53 -9.21 -10.02
CA VAL A 175 14.32 -10.15 -8.90
C VAL A 175 15.49 -11.11 -8.86
N LEU A 176 16.22 -11.13 -7.74
CA LEU A 176 17.42 -11.95 -7.57
C LEU A 176 17.13 -13.40 -7.20
N ASN A 177 15.90 -13.69 -6.72
CA ASN A 177 15.46 -15.01 -6.30
C ASN A 177 14.21 -15.51 -7.06
N PRO A 178 14.16 -15.46 -8.41
CA PRO A 178 12.94 -15.72 -9.17
C PRO A 178 12.44 -17.18 -9.03
N ASN A 179 13.35 -18.12 -8.78
CA ASN A 179 13.03 -19.56 -8.67
C ASN A 179 12.95 -20.06 -7.21
N THR A 180 13.25 -19.22 -6.24
CA THR A 180 13.26 -19.55 -4.81
C THR A 180 12.45 -18.56 -4.00
N LEU A 181 11.46 -17.93 -4.64
CA LEU A 181 10.57 -16.97 -3.99
C LEU A 181 9.64 -17.72 -3.03
N VAL A 182 9.79 -17.44 -1.74
CA VAL A 182 8.91 -17.95 -0.67
C VAL A 182 8.22 -16.77 -0.03
N SER A 183 6.91 -16.72 -0.19
CA SER A 183 6.04 -15.70 0.39
C SER A 183 5.26 -16.29 1.55
N ASN A 184 4.91 -15.45 2.51
CA ASN A 184 4.06 -15.84 3.62
C ASN A 184 3.19 -14.69 4.12
N LEU A 185 2.14 -15.04 4.83
CA LEU A 185 1.39 -14.16 5.69
C LEU A 185 1.86 -14.38 7.12
N SER A 186 2.44 -13.38 7.74
CA SER A 186 2.81 -13.44 9.16
C SER A 186 1.90 -12.57 10.03
N ARG A 187 1.90 -12.86 11.32
CA ARG A 187 1.23 -12.07 12.33
C ARG A 187 2.18 -11.72 13.46
N VAL A 188 2.29 -10.44 13.76
CA VAL A 188 3.21 -9.88 14.77
C VAL A 188 2.41 -9.13 15.83
N ARG A 189 2.70 -9.36 17.10
CA ARG A 189 2.04 -8.67 18.23
C ARG A 189 2.49 -7.21 18.31
N ILE A 190 1.53 -6.28 18.43
CA ILE A 190 1.79 -4.82 18.43
C ILE A 190 2.71 -4.39 19.56
N GLY A 191 2.55 -4.97 20.76
CA GLY A 191 3.21 -4.47 21.97
C GLY A 191 4.72 -4.73 22.01
N ASP A 192 5.15 -5.94 21.63
CA ASP A 192 6.53 -6.41 21.79
C ASP A 192 7.16 -7.01 20.51
N GLY A 193 6.44 -6.98 19.40
CA GLY A 193 6.94 -7.48 18.12
C GLY A 193 7.07 -9.01 18.06
N LYS A 194 6.49 -9.77 19.01
CA LYS A 194 6.57 -11.22 19.00
C LYS A 194 5.81 -11.80 17.81
N LEU A 195 6.50 -12.60 17.01
CA LEU A 195 5.91 -13.36 15.94
C LEU A 195 4.91 -14.39 16.51
N GLN A 196 3.66 -14.33 16.05
CA GLN A 196 2.56 -15.18 16.52
C GLN A 196 2.29 -16.33 15.57
N ASP A 197 2.20 -16.02 14.27
CA ASP A 197 1.88 -16.97 13.21
C ASP A 197 2.70 -16.67 11.95
N VAL A 198 2.99 -17.74 11.17
CA VAL A 198 3.54 -17.66 9.82
C VAL A 198 2.83 -18.68 8.96
N ILE A 199 2.06 -18.24 7.99
CA ILE A 199 1.31 -19.08 7.06
C ILE A 199 1.99 -18.97 5.70
N PRO A 200 2.66 -20.03 5.21
CA PRO A 200 3.30 -20.00 3.90
C PRO A 200 2.26 -19.98 2.77
N LEU A 201 2.61 -19.33 1.66
CA LEU A 201 1.87 -19.41 0.40
C LEU A 201 2.58 -20.36 -0.56
N PRO A 202 1.91 -20.78 -1.66
CA PRO A 202 2.55 -21.57 -2.72
C PRO A 202 3.83 -20.89 -3.26
N ASP A 203 4.83 -21.70 -3.63
CA ASP A 203 6.09 -21.21 -4.22
C ASP A 203 5.82 -20.30 -5.42
N ASN A 204 6.66 -19.28 -5.59
CA ASN A 204 6.55 -18.28 -6.65
C ASN A 204 5.28 -17.39 -6.61
N LEU A 205 4.40 -17.57 -5.64
CA LEU A 205 3.26 -16.69 -5.40
C LEU A 205 3.65 -15.61 -4.38
N SER A 206 3.71 -14.35 -4.81
CA SER A 206 4.08 -13.23 -3.96
C SER A 206 2.83 -12.56 -3.39
N LEU A 207 2.60 -12.66 -2.08
CA LEU A 207 1.55 -11.92 -1.37
C LEU A 207 1.95 -10.45 -1.31
N ARG A 208 1.07 -9.58 -1.80
CA ARG A 208 1.38 -8.15 -1.94
C ARG A 208 0.48 -7.29 -1.09
N HIS A 209 -0.83 -7.40 -1.25
CA HIS A 209 -1.78 -6.47 -0.65
C HIS A 209 -2.72 -7.19 0.29
N LEU A 210 -3.09 -6.50 1.36
CA LEU A 210 -3.93 -6.99 2.44
C LEU A 210 -5.10 -6.05 2.71
N ALA A 211 -6.23 -6.62 3.09
CA ALA A 211 -7.33 -5.87 3.66
C ALA A 211 -7.95 -6.66 4.81
N VAL A 212 -8.14 -6.03 5.96
CA VAL A 212 -8.74 -6.64 7.14
C VAL A 212 -10.15 -6.11 7.39
N SER A 213 -11.04 -6.99 7.82
CA SER A 213 -12.38 -6.65 8.28
C SER A 213 -12.87 -7.64 9.34
N ARG A 214 -14.08 -7.42 9.87
CA ARG A 214 -14.76 -8.41 10.74
C ARG A 214 -14.98 -9.77 10.06
N HIS A 215 -14.97 -9.84 8.72
CA HIS A 215 -15.17 -11.07 7.95
C HIS A 215 -13.87 -11.84 7.70
N GLY A 216 -12.73 -11.32 8.16
CA GLY A 216 -11.41 -11.91 8.00
C GLY A 216 -10.45 -11.00 7.24
N LEU A 217 -9.37 -11.59 6.75
CA LEU A 217 -8.34 -10.87 6.01
C LEU A 217 -8.34 -11.37 4.55
N ALA A 218 -8.37 -10.43 3.61
CA ALA A 218 -8.17 -10.69 2.19
C ALA A 218 -6.72 -10.42 1.81
N GLY A 219 -6.14 -11.26 0.95
CA GLY A 219 -4.80 -11.12 0.44
C GLY A 219 -4.77 -11.19 -1.09
N ALA A 220 -4.17 -10.21 -1.74
CA ALA A 220 -3.97 -10.16 -3.19
C ALA A 220 -2.52 -10.45 -3.56
N CYS A 221 -2.32 -11.27 -4.58
CA CYS A 221 -1.03 -11.82 -4.95
C CYS A 221 -0.61 -11.45 -6.36
N GLN A 222 0.68 -11.61 -6.59
CA GLN A 222 1.30 -11.64 -7.90
C GLN A 222 2.01 -12.97 -8.10
N TRP A 223 1.80 -13.59 -9.25
CA TRP A 223 2.49 -14.81 -9.66
C TRP A 223 3.72 -14.48 -10.51
N SER A 224 4.84 -15.14 -10.23
CA SER A 224 6.11 -14.90 -10.94
C SER A 224 6.44 -16.01 -11.96
N GLY A 225 5.64 -17.07 -12.02
CA GLY A 225 5.78 -18.15 -12.99
C GLY A 225 5.00 -17.92 -14.30
N VAL A 226 4.82 -18.96 -15.06
CA VAL A 226 4.01 -18.96 -16.30
C VAL A 226 2.56 -18.68 -15.95
N PRO A 227 1.89 -17.65 -16.51
CA PRO A 227 0.54 -17.24 -16.11
C PRO A 227 -0.52 -18.36 -16.20
N GLN A 228 -0.38 -19.29 -17.14
CA GLN A 228 -1.29 -20.44 -17.30
C GLN A 228 -1.23 -21.42 -16.12
N GLN A 229 -0.16 -21.41 -15.37
CA GLN A 229 0.07 -22.30 -14.22
C GLN A 229 -0.16 -21.56 -12.87
N SER A 230 -0.62 -20.31 -12.93
CA SER A 230 -0.85 -19.52 -11.71
C SER A 230 -1.86 -20.18 -10.79
N PRO A 231 -1.53 -20.33 -9.50
CA PRO A 231 -2.55 -20.60 -8.49
C PRO A 231 -3.50 -19.39 -8.38
N PRO A 232 -4.62 -19.52 -7.64
CA PRO A 232 -5.48 -18.37 -7.36
C PRO A 232 -4.70 -17.18 -6.81
N LEU A 233 -4.99 -15.98 -7.33
CA LEU A 233 -4.29 -14.74 -6.96
C LEU A 233 -4.94 -14.03 -5.76
N LEU A 234 -6.15 -14.43 -5.37
CA LEU A 234 -6.87 -13.88 -4.23
C LEU A 234 -7.03 -14.94 -3.14
N TRP A 235 -6.80 -14.53 -1.90
CA TRP A 235 -6.83 -15.40 -0.74
C TRP A 235 -7.65 -14.80 0.39
N TRP A 236 -8.27 -15.65 1.19
CA TRP A 236 -9.08 -15.25 2.34
C TRP A 236 -8.70 -16.03 3.58
N LEU A 237 -8.27 -15.33 4.63
CA LEU A 237 -8.05 -15.89 5.96
C LEU A 237 -9.33 -15.71 6.78
N LYS A 238 -9.98 -16.83 7.12
CA LYS A 238 -11.12 -16.88 8.04
C LYS A 238 -10.71 -17.68 9.27
N GLY A 239 -10.67 -17.02 10.43
CA GLY A 239 -10.07 -17.62 11.63
C GLY A 239 -8.59 -17.92 11.43
N SER A 240 -8.20 -19.20 11.47
CA SER A 240 -6.83 -19.66 11.23
C SER A 240 -6.63 -20.28 9.85
N ARG A 241 -7.67 -20.34 9.01
CA ARG A 241 -7.62 -21.02 7.71
C ARG A 241 -7.48 -20.04 6.57
N LEU A 242 -6.33 -20.08 5.88
CA LEU A 242 -6.09 -19.35 4.63
C LEU A 242 -6.60 -20.18 3.44
N MET A 243 -7.52 -19.62 2.69
CA MET A 243 -8.21 -20.30 1.58
C MET A 243 -8.04 -19.50 0.28
N PRO A 244 -7.77 -20.19 -0.85
CA PRO A 244 -7.78 -19.54 -2.15
C PRO A 244 -9.21 -19.18 -2.56
N LEU A 245 -9.36 -18.05 -3.25
CA LEU A 245 -10.60 -17.64 -3.90
C LEU A 245 -10.40 -17.64 -5.42
N GLY A 246 -11.30 -18.30 -6.13
CA GLY A 246 -11.30 -18.29 -7.59
C GLY A 246 -11.61 -16.91 -8.16
N PRO A 247 -11.15 -16.63 -9.38
CA PRO A 247 -11.55 -15.43 -10.11
C PRO A 247 -13.03 -15.51 -10.54
N PRO A 248 -13.66 -14.40 -10.94
CA PRO A 248 -14.97 -14.43 -11.59
C PRO A 248 -14.99 -15.28 -12.86
N ASP A 249 -16.17 -15.76 -13.26
CA ASP A 249 -16.35 -16.58 -14.46
C ASP A 249 -15.76 -15.90 -15.71
N GLY A 250 -15.10 -16.69 -16.53
CA GLY A 250 -14.43 -16.23 -17.74
C GLY A 250 -13.15 -15.44 -17.52
N VAL A 251 -12.68 -15.30 -16.28
CA VAL A 251 -11.40 -14.66 -15.94
C VAL A 251 -10.34 -15.72 -15.67
N SER A 252 -9.14 -15.51 -16.19
CA SER A 252 -7.98 -16.36 -15.95
C SER A 252 -6.79 -15.51 -15.46
N ALA A 253 -5.78 -16.16 -14.89
CA ALA A 253 -4.54 -15.46 -14.53
C ALA A 253 -3.86 -14.83 -15.75
N VAL A 254 -4.01 -15.41 -16.93
CA VAL A 254 -3.49 -14.86 -18.19
C VAL A 254 -4.14 -13.52 -18.51
N SER A 255 -5.47 -13.42 -18.39
CA SER A 255 -6.22 -12.20 -18.73
C SER A 255 -5.92 -11.02 -17.80
N VAL A 256 -5.34 -11.26 -16.63
CA VAL A 256 -4.90 -10.23 -15.67
C VAL A 256 -3.37 -10.17 -15.54
N ASN A 257 -2.65 -10.82 -16.46
CA ASN A 257 -1.20 -10.92 -16.44
C ASN A 257 -0.65 -11.35 -15.06
N ALA A 258 -1.32 -12.31 -14.43
CA ALA A 258 -1.01 -12.93 -13.14
C ALA A 258 -0.73 -11.89 -12.02
N TYR A 259 -1.51 -10.79 -11.98
CA TYR A 259 -1.28 -9.67 -11.06
C TYR A 259 -2.58 -9.06 -10.55
N LEU A 260 -2.71 -8.96 -9.22
CA LEU A 260 -3.69 -8.11 -8.55
C LEU A 260 -2.97 -6.91 -7.90
N GLY A 261 -3.51 -5.71 -8.09
CA GLY A 261 -2.84 -4.45 -7.76
C GLY A 261 -3.21 -3.85 -6.42
N SER A 262 -4.41 -4.14 -5.91
CA SER A 262 -4.91 -3.67 -4.61
C SER A 262 -6.10 -4.51 -4.16
N VAL A 263 -6.45 -4.44 -2.87
CA VAL A 263 -7.59 -5.17 -2.30
C VAL A 263 -8.25 -4.35 -1.19
N ALA A 264 -9.58 -4.43 -1.09
CA ALA A 264 -10.35 -3.81 0.00
C ALA A 264 -11.58 -4.65 0.36
N TRP A 265 -12.10 -4.49 1.56
CA TRP A 265 -13.40 -5.00 1.95
C TRP A 265 -14.48 -3.93 1.75
N TRP A 266 -15.56 -4.27 1.06
CA TRP A 266 -16.76 -3.44 0.90
C TRP A 266 -17.98 -4.21 1.39
N GLY A 267 -18.40 -3.93 2.61
CA GLY A 267 -19.39 -4.75 3.31
C GLY A 267 -18.86 -6.18 3.50
N GLU A 268 -19.58 -7.16 2.92
CA GLU A 268 -19.20 -8.58 2.94
C GLU A 268 -18.41 -9.01 1.69
N ASN A 269 -18.13 -8.07 0.79
CA ASN A 269 -17.45 -8.35 -0.46
C ASN A 269 -15.98 -7.95 -0.39
N ILE A 270 -15.14 -8.75 -1.02
CA ILE A 270 -13.74 -8.41 -1.33
C ILE A 270 -13.72 -7.77 -2.71
N ILE A 271 -13.09 -6.62 -2.80
CA ILE A 271 -12.80 -5.94 -4.06
C ILE A 271 -11.32 -6.12 -4.34
N ALA A 272 -10.98 -6.64 -5.51
CA ALA A 272 -9.60 -6.79 -5.96
C ALA A 272 -9.41 -6.13 -7.33
N THR A 273 -8.38 -5.30 -7.47
CA THR A 273 -8.07 -4.64 -8.74
C THR A 273 -7.06 -5.43 -9.54
N ALA A 274 -7.22 -5.47 -10.84
CA ALA A 274 -6.33 -6.12 -11.80
C ALA A 274 -5.98 -5.12 -12.92
N PRO A 275 -5.08 -4.15 -12.67
CA PRO A 275 -4.78 -3.05 -13.60
C PRO A 275 -4.30 -3.56 -14.96
N ARG A 276 -3.47 -4.59 -14.99
CA ARG A 276 -2.98 -5.19 -16.24
C ARG A 276 -4.04 -5.93 -17.06
N GLY A 277 -5.20 -6.20 -16.44
CA GLY A 277 -6.36 -6.81 -17.07
C GLY A 277 -7.49 -5.82 -17.31
N ASN A 278 -7.30 -4.54 -16.98
CA ASN A 278 -8.31 -3.49 -17.11
C ASN A 278 -9.63 -3.83 -16.43
N GLN A 279 -9.59 -4.40 -15.22
CA GLN A 279 -10.78 -4.86 -14.53
C GLN A 279 -10.59 -4.87 -13.01
N TYR A 280 -11.69 -4.84 -12.29
CA TYR A 280 -11.73 -5.17 -10.86
C TYR A 280 -12.79 -6.23 -10.59
N TRP A 281 -12.62 -6.93 -9.49
CA TRP A 281 -13.50 -8.03 -9.07
C TRP A 281 -14.25 -7.65 -7.81
N VAL A 282 -15.50 -8.10 -7.73
CA VAL A 282 -16.33 -8.07 -6.53
C VAL A 282 -16.63 -9.52 -6.18
N ILE A 283 -16.13 -9.99 -5.03
CA ILE A 283 -16.25 -11.39 -4.61
C ILE A 283 -16.80 -11.45 -3.19
N ASN A 284 -17.93 -12.14 -3.00
CA ASN A 284 -18.41 -12.50 -1.68
C ASN A 284 -17.91 -13.92 -1.32
N PRO A 285 -16.95 -14.04 -0.39
CA PRO A 285 -16.31 -15.35 -0.12
C PRO A 285 -17.22 -16.32 0.62
N SER A 286 -18.36 -15.85 1.17
CA SER A 286 -19.31 -16.70 1.90
C SER A 286 -20.39 -17.28 1.01
N THR A 287 -20.72 -16.65 -0.13
CA THR A 287 -21.78 -17.06 -1.06
C THR A 287 -21.27 -17.55 -2.40
N ASN A 288 -19.95 -17.54 -2.61
CA ASN A 288 -19.30 -17.80 -3.91
C ASN A 288 -19.74 -16.83 -5.03
N PHE A 289 -20.37 -15.71 -4.67
CA PHE A 289 -20.65 -14.67 -5.66
C PHE A 289 -19.34 -14.04 -6.13
N ALA A 290 -19.14 -14.01 -7.46
CA ALA A 290 -17.98 -13.36 -8.06
C ALA A 290 -18.39 -12.66 -9.35
N ARG A 291 -18.03 -11.38 -9.49
CA ARG A 291 -18.31 -10.59 -10.68
C ARG A 291 -17.12 -9.72 -11.05
N ARG A 292 -16.84 -9.60 -12.34
CA ARG A 292 -15.87 -8.65 -12.90
C ARG A 292 -16.55 -7.38 -13.37
N PHE A 293 -15.82 -6.28 -13.30
CA PHE A 293 -16.18 -4.99 -13.85
C PHE A 293 -15.00 -4.44 -14.65
N GLU A 294 -15.26 -3.87 -15.79
CA GLU A 294 -14.22 -3.31 -16.66
C GLU A 294 -13.91 -1.87 -16.24
N GLN A 295 -12.63 -1.57 -16.09
CA GLN A 295 -12.10 -0.23 -15.87
C GLN A 295 -10.63 -0.21 -16.28
N VAL A 296 -10.28 0.65 -17.24
CA VAL A 296 -8.91 0.73 -17.77
C VAL A 296 -7.94 1.12 -16.65
N ASP A 297 -6.86 0.36 -16.57
CA ASP A 297 -5.75 0.52 -15.61
C ASP A 297 -6.22 0.82 -14.18
N VAL A 298 -7.29 0.14 -13.71
CA VAL A 298 -7.78 0.30 -12.34
C VAL A 298 -6.75 -0.22 -11.35
N CYS A 299 -6.17 0.69 -10.57
CA CYS A 299 -5.05 0.38 -9.70
C CYS A 299 -5.41 0.45 -8.21
N GLY A 300 -5.85 1.56 -7.69
CA GLY A 300 -6.21 1.72 -6.29
C GLY A 300 -7.66 1.37 -5.97
N VAL A 301 -7.90 0.84 -4.77
CA VAL A 301 -9.23 0.65 -4.19
C VAL A 301 -9.25 1.01 -2.72
N SER A 302 -10.29 1.69 -2.27
CA SER A 302 -10.53 2.02 -0.87
C SER A 302 -12.02 2.12 -0.57
N VAL A 303 -12.38 1.99 0.70
CA VAL A 303 -13.77 2.16 1.14
C VAL A 303 -13.84 3.28 2.16
N ARG A 304 -14.66 4.29 1.88
CA ARG A 304 -14.86 5.45 2.73
C ARG A 304 -16.34 5.69 2.98
N LYS A 305 -16.74 5.83 4.24
CA LYS A 305 -18.15 6.01 4.63
C LYS A 305 -19.09 4.97 4.00
N GLY A 306 -18.62 3.70 3.93
CA GLY A 306 -19.38 2.59 3.33
C GLY A 306 -19.48 2.60 1.80
N ARG A 307 -18.84 3.54 1.12
CA ARG A 307 -18.83 3.67 -0.34
C ARG A 307 -17.51 3.22 -0.93
N LEU A 308 -17.58 2.47 -2.01
CA LEU A 308 -16.42 2.03 -2.79
C LEU A 308 -15.86 3.20 -3.60
N TRP A 309 -14.55 3.34 -3.56
CA TRP A 309 -13.77 4.25 -4.39
C TRP A 309 -12.69 3.48 -5.12
N ILE A 310 -12.45 3.84 -6.37
CA ILE A 310 -11.38 3.29 -7.21
C ILE A 310 -10.58 4.42 -7.85
N SER A 311 -9.33 4.11 -8.21
CA SER A 311 -8.49 5.01 -9.02
C SER A 311 -7.86 4.24 -10.17
N SER A 312 -7.39 4.96 -11.20
CA SER A 312 -6.69 4.37 -12.34
C SER A 312 -5.41 5.12 -12.68
N GLY A 313 -4.48 4.44 -13.31
CA GLY A 313 -3.30 5.04 -13.91
C GLY A 313 -3.60 5.99 -15.07
N GLU A 314 -4.82 5.95 -15.61
CA GLU A 314 -5.31 6.86 -16.65
C GLU A 314 -5.94 8.16 -16.09
N GLY A 315 -5.75 8.43 -14.80
CA GLY A 315 -6.20 9.69 -14.17
C GLY A 315 -7.62 9.69 -13.62
N MET A 316 -8.31 8.56 -13.65
CA MET A 316 -9.65 8.46 -13.08
C MET A 316 -9.61 8.17 -11.59
N ILE A 317 -10.45 8.83 -10.81
CA ILE A 317 -10.67 8.55 -9.39
C ILE A 317 -12.12 8.85 -9.00
N GLY A 318 -12.70 8.04 -8.15
CA GLY A 318 -14.08 8.27 -7.69
C GLY A 318 -14.80 6.99 -7.33
N ARG A 319 -16.12 7.11 -7.20
CA ARG A 319 -17.01 5.96 -7.09
C ARG A 319 -17.15 5.31 -8.48
N PRO A 320 -17.28 3.98 -8.58
CA PRO A 320 -17.41 3.30 -9.86
C PRO A 320 -18.49 3.88 -10.78
N GLU A 321 -19.60 4.35 -10.21
CA GLU A 321 -20.72 4.97 -10.92
C GLU A 321 -20.52 6.47 -11.23
N ALA A 322 -19.46 7.09 -10.71
CA ALA A 322 -19.19 8.53 -10.84
C ALA A 322 -17.67 8.79 -10.74
N LEU A 323 -16.94 8.28 -11.73
CA LEU A 323 -15.51 8.54 -11.86
C LEU A 323 -15.29 9.97 -12.36
N MET A 324 -14.30 10.61 -11.79
CA MET A 324 -13.85 11.94 -12.17
C MET A 324 -12.55 11.81 -12.95
N ASP A 325 -12.47 12.47 -14.08
CA ASP A 325 -11.24 12.63 -14.85
C ASP A 325 -10.38 13.73 -14.22
N THR A 326 -9.12 13.43 -14.00
CA THR A 326 -8.17 14.36 -13.41
C THR A 326 -6.93 14.47 -14.29
N ARG A 327 -6.07 15.43 -13.98
CA ARG A 327 -4.77 15.61 -14.66
C ARG A 327 -3.66 14.71 -14.11
N TRP A 328 -3.93 13.87 -13.12
CA TRP A 328 -2.91 13.07 -12.45
C TRP A 328 -2.97 11.61 -12.84
N THR A 329 -1.83 10.97 -12.99
CA THR A 329 -1.69 9.51 -13.06
C THR A 329 -1.56 8.97 -11.66
N PHE A 330 -2.56 8.23 -11.16
CA PHE A 330 -2.56 7.71 -9.79
C PHE A 330 -1.69 6.47 -9.66
N ASP A 331 -1.06 6.30 -8.49
CA ASP A 331 -0.36 5.06 -8.08
C ASP A 331 -1.39 4.03 -7.58
N ASN A 332 -0.89 2.83 -7.25
CA ASN A 332 -1.73 1.69 -6.87
C ASN A 332 -2.54 1.89 -5.58
N HIS A 333 -2.19 2.89 -4.76
CA HIS A 333 -2.79 3.05 -3.45
C HIS A 333 -3.26 4.48 -3.21
N PHE A 334 -4.41 4.57 -2.56
CA PHE A 334 -4.90 5.79 -1.94
C PHE A 334 -5.60 5.45 -0.64
N VAL A 335 -5.68 6.41 0.26
CA VAL A 335 -6.37 6.28 1.52
C VAL A 335 -7.60 7.18 1.53
N GLY A 336 -8.76 6.60 1.89
CA GLY A 336 -9.93 7.36 2.26
C GLY A 336 -9.70 7.97 3.64
N ALA A 337 -9.60 9.28 3.68
CA ALA A 337 -9.16 10.05 4.84
C ALA A 337 -10.34 10.67 5.60
#